data_03635cee16c0b302e3fe7cf4dc8a2527
#
_entry.id   03635cee16c0b302e3fe7cf4dc8a2527
#
_cell.length_a   1.000
_cell.length_b   1.000
_cell.length_c   1.000
_cell.angle_alpha   90.00
_cell.angle_beta   90.00
_cell.angle_gamma   90.00
#
_symmetry.space_group_name_H-M   'P 1'
#
loop_
_entity.id
_entity.type
_entity.pdbx_description
1 polymer ?
#
loop_
_entity_poly.entity_id
_entity_poly.type
_entity_poly.pdbx_seq_one_letter_code
_entity_poly.pdbx_strand_id
1 'polypeptide(L)'
;MSETIYEHLGGGEALRRLMRIFYGKVRADPVLEPLFGAMPPEHPDHVALWLAEVFGGPAGYTETRGGYPAMVLAHVNRAITEQQRARWVELLHGSLDEAGLPSDERFRRTFASYIEWGTGIALRNSQIGFTPPREAHVPAWPWSPDPAE
;
A
#
# COMPACT_ATOMS: atom_id res chain seq x y z
N MET A 1 -19.67 -18.30 3.27
CA MET A 1 -19.19 -16.92 3.29
C MET A 1 -17.75 -16.87 2.80
N SER A 2 -17.48 -15.87 1.98
CA SER A 2 -16.16 -15.74 1.39
C SER A 2 -15.17 -15.16 2.39
N GLU A 3 -13.96 -15.69 2.38
CA GLU A 3 -12.85 -15.13 3.12
C GLU A 3 -12.47 -13.77 2.53
N THR A 4 -12.24 -12.77 3.37
CA THR A 4 -11.74 -11.49 2.88
C THR A 4 -10.27 -11.60 2.47
N ILE A 5 -9.82 -10.66 1.64
CA ILE A 5 -8.40 -10.59 1.28
C ILE A 5 -7.57 -10.43 2.56
N TYR A 6 -8.04 -9.60 3.49
CA TYR A 6 -7.39 -9.37 4.77
C TYR A 6 -7.22 -10.66 5.57
N GLU A 7 -8.27 -11.45 5.66
CA GLU A 7 -8.20 -12.74 6.37
C GLU A 7 -7.24 -13.71 5.67
N HIS A 8 -7.33 -13.78 4.35
CA HIS A 8 -6.50 -14.68 3.55
C HIS A 8 -5.02 -14.40 3.69
N LEU A 9 -4.63 -13.13 3.69
CA LEU A 9 -3.21 -12.77 3.77
C LEU A 9 -2.59 -12.95 5.15
N GLY A 10 -3.41 -13.13 6.18
CA GLY A 10 -2.91 -13.34 7.55
C GLY A 10 -3.17 -12.21 8.50
N GLY A 11 -4.01 -11.26 8.12
CA GLY A 11 -4.44 -10.18 9.01
C GLY A 11 -3.42 -9.07 9.22
N GLY A 12 -3.69 -8.23 10.22
CA GLY A 12 -2.87 -7.06 10.51
C GLY A 12 -1.42 -7.38 10.86
N GLU A 13 -1.18 -8.48 11.54
CA GLU A 13 0.17 -8.90 11.89
C GLU A 13 1.01 -9.20 10.65
N ALA A 14 0.41 -9.90 9.66
CA ALA A 14 1.10 -10.19 8.40
C ALA A 14 1.43 -8.91 7.64
N LEU A 15 0.50 -7.95 7.62
CA LEU A 15 0.74 -6.67 6.97
C LEU A 15 1.82 -5.86 7.66
N ARG A 16 1.84 -5.83 8.99
CA ARG A 16 2.91 -5.14 9.73
C ARG A 16 4.26 -5.76 9.46
N ARG A 17 4.33 -7.09 9.43
CA ARG A 17 5.58 -7.81 9.12
C ARG A 17 6.04 -7.47 7.70
N LEU A 18 5.13 -7.49 6.73
CA LEU A 18 5.44 -7.12 5.35
C LEU A 18 5.99 -5.70 5.28
N MET A 19 5.31 -4.75 5.90
CA MET A 19 5.70 -3.35 5.82
C MET A 19 7.06 -3.09 6.48
N ARG A 20 7.37 -3.75 7.58
CA ARG A 20 8.66 -3.60 8.24
C ARG A 20 9.80 -4.12 7.39
N ILE A 21 9.63 -5.27 6.77
CA ILE A 21 10.61 -5.83 5.85
C ILE A 21 10.79 -4.91 4.64
N PHE A 22 9.68 -4.53 4.03
CA PHE A 22 9.67 -3.70 2.84
C PHE A 22 10.32 -2.33 3.09
N TYR A 23 9.90 -1.60 4.12
CA TYR A 23 10.44 -0.28 4.38
C TYR A 23 11.88 -0.30 4.90
N GLY A 24 12.34 -1.43 5.42
CA GLY A 24 13.76 -1.64 5.67
C GLY A 24 14.56 -1.57 4.38
N LYS A 25 14.03 -2.14 3.31
CA LYS A 25 14.66 -2.07 1.98
C LYS A 25 14.53 -0.68 1.37
N VAL A 26 13.37 -0.03 1.55
CA VAL A 26 13.14 1.32 1.04
C VAL A 26 14.14 2.31 1.62
N ARG A 27 14.41 2.24 2.91
CA ARG A 27 15.37 3.12 3.58
C ARG A 27 16.78 2.98 3.02
N ALA A 28 17.14 1.79 2.57
CA ALA A 28 18.47 1.50 2.05
C ALA A 28 18.58 1.75 0.54
N ASP A 29 17.48 2.09 -0.13
CA ASP A 29 17.44 2.22 -1.58
C ASP A 29 17.72 3.67 -2.00
N PRO A 30 18.75 3.91 -2.84
CA PRO A 30 19.12 5.28 -3.22
C PRO A 30 18.07 5.99 -4.10
N VAL A 31 17.26 5.25 -4.83
CA VAL A 31 16.19 5.84 -5.66
C VAL A 31 15.06 6.38 -4.77
N LEU A 32 14.77 5.70 -3.67
CA LEU A 32 13.65 6.03 -2.79
C LEU A 32 14.05 6.91 -1.60
N GLU A 33 15.34 6.99 -1.29
CA GLU A 33 15.83 7.78 -0.17
C GLU A 33 15.33 9.24 -0.18
N PRO A 34 15.30 9.95 -1.31
CA PRO A 34 14.79 11.33 -1.32
C PRO A 34 13.34 11.47 -0.84
N LEU A 35 12.52 10.44 -1.03
CA LEU A 35 11.13 10.45 -0.58
C LEU A 35 10.97 9.99 0.87
N PHE A 36 11.77 9.03 1.29
CA PHE A 36 11.53 8.30 2.54
C PHE A 36 12.63 8.47 3.59
N GLY A 37 13.69 9.21 3.30
CA GLY A 37 14.83 9.36 4.21
C GLY A 37 14.46 9.94 5.58
N ALA A 38 13.45 10.82 5.63
CA ALA A 38 12.97 11.44 6.86
C ALA A 38 11.69 10.79 7.41
N MET A 39 11.34 9.61 6.92
CA MET A 39 10.13 8.90 7.31
C MET A 39 10.16 8.56 8.81
N PRO A 40 9.04 8.82 9.56
CA PRO A 40 9.00 8.47 10.98
C PRO A 40 8.98 6.95 11.18
N PRO A 41 9.43 6.47 12.35
CA PRO A 41 9.48 5.03 12.64
C PRO A 41 8.12 4.33 12.53
N GLU A 42 7.02 5.05 12.74
CA GLU A 42 5.66 4.50 12.71
C GLU A 42 5.10 4.36 11.30
N HIS A 43 5.79 4.91 10.29
CA HIS A 43 5.27 4.92 8.92
C HIS A 43 4.89 3.52 8.41
N PRO A 44 5.71 2.48 8.59
CA PRO A 44 5.32 1.14 8.15
C PRO A 44 4.01 0.65 8.77
N ASP A 45 3.80 0.94 10.05
CA ASP A 45 2.58 0.53 10.74
C ASP A 45 1.36 1.30 10.21
N HIS A 46 1.52 2.58 9.86
CA HIS A 46 0.45 3.37 9.26
C HIS A 46 0.04 2.83 7.89
N VAL A 47 1.00 2.43 7.08
CA VAL A 47 0.69 1.83 5.77
C VAL A 47 0.02 0.47 5.95
N ALA A 48 0.44 -0.30 6.95
CA ALA A 48 -0.22 -1.57 7.25
C ALA A 48 -1.70 -1.36 7.61
N LEU A 49 -2.03 -0.33 8.40
CA LEU A 49 -3.41 0.01 8.72
C LEU A 49 -4.22 0.36 7.46
N TRP A 50 -3.62 1.12 6.55
CA TRP A 50 -4.27 1.47 5.29
C TRP A 50 -4.59 0.22 4.47
N LEU A 51 -3.60 -0.65 4.27
CA LEU A 51 -3.79 -1.87 3.50
C LEU A 51 -4.81 -2.81 4.15
N ALA A 52 -4.82 -2.88 5.49
CA ALA A 52 -5.80 -3.67 6.21
C ALA A 52 -7.22 -3.21 5.87
N GLU A 53 -7.46 -1.92 5.89
CA GLU A 53 -8.78 -1.36 5.58
C GLU A 53 -9.14 -1.59 4.12
N VAL A 54 -8.20 -1.38 3.19
CA VAL A 54 -8.42 -1.61 1.76
C VAL A 54 -8.83 -3.06 1.49
N PHE A 55 -8.22 -3.99 2.18
CA PHE A 55 -8.43 -5.42 1.92
C PHE A 55 -9.53 -6.08 2.76
N GLY A 56 -10.38 -5.27 3.38
CA GLY A 56 -11.56 -5.77 4.07
C GLY A 56 -11.39 -6.03 5.55
N GLY A 57 -10.30 -5.56 6.14
CA GLY A 57 -10.09 -5.63 7.59
C GLY A 57 -10.72 -4.45 8.32
N PRO A 58 -10.34 -4.24 9.59
CA PRO A 58 -10.89 -3.14 10.38
C PRO A 58 -10.58 -1.77 9.76
N ALA A 59 -11.48 -0.81 9.95
CA ALA A 59 -11.33 0.55 9.45
C ALA A 59 -10.39 1.40 10.32
N GLY A 60 -9.25 0.81 10.72
CA GLY A 60 -8.31 1.44 11.64
C GLY A 60 -7.65 2.69 11.11
N TYR A 61 -7.38 2.76 9.81
CA TYR A 61 -6.80 3.96 9.23
C TYR A 61 -7.78 5.12 9.27
N THR A 62 -9.05 4.86 8.91
CA THR A 62 -10.09 5.89 8.98
C THR A 62 -10.31 6.36 10.42
N GLU A 63 -10.39 5.42 11.36
CA GLU A 63 -10.70 5.74 12.76
C GLU A 63 -9.56 6.42 13.50
N THR A 64 -8.30 6.09 13.19
CA THR A 64 -7.15 6.58 13.96
C THR A 64 -6.27 7.57 13.19
N ARG A 65 -6.31 7.59 11.86
CA ARG A 65 -5.41 8.40 11.03
C ARG A 65 -6.13 9.45 10.18
N GLY A 66 -7.46 9.45 10.16
CA GLY A 66 -8.22 10.42 9.40
C GLY A 66 -8.66 9.99 8.00
N GLY A 67 -8.46 8.73 7.64
CA GLY A 67 -8.99 8.15 6.42
C GLY A 67 -8.35 8.66 5.13
N TYR A 68 -9.12 8.67 4.04
CA TYR A 68 -8.63 9.02 2.71
C TYR A 68 -8.03 10.43 2.64
N PRO A 69 -8.65 11.47 3.22
CA PRO A 69 -8.03 12.81 3.18
C PRO A 69 -6.64 12.86 3.78
N ALA A 70 -6.38 12.12 4.86
CA ALA A 70 -5.05 12.06 5.46
C ALA A 70 -4.04 11.39 4.52
N MET A 71 -4.46 10.34 3.83
CA MET A 71 -3.61 9.65 2.84
C MET A 71 -3.23 10.61 1.71
N VAL A 72 -4.19 11.38 1.20
CA VAL A 72 -3.95 12.36 0.14
C VAL A 72 -2.94 13.41 0.61
N LEU A 73 -3.13 13.97 1.81
CA LEU A 73 -2.23 14.99 2.36
C LEU A 73 -0.79 14.47 2.49
N ALA A 74 -0.62 13.19 2.79
CA ALA A 74 0.70 12.59 2.91
C ALA A 74 1.47 12.58 1.57
N HIS A 75 0.77 12.67 0.45
CA HIS A 75 1.37 12.60 -0.89
C HIS A 75 1.47 13.94 -1.61
N VAL A 76 0.70 14.96 -1.17
CA VAL A 76 0.64 16.25 -1.88
C VAL A 76 2.04 16.88 -1.97
N ASN A 77 2.38 17.34 -3.17
CA ASN A 77 3.63 18.04 -3.48
C ASN A 77 4.92 17.24 -3.23
N ARG A 78 4.83 15.92 -3.14
CA ARG A 78 6.02 15.06 -2.98
C ARG A 78 6.75 14.81 -4.30
N ALA A 79 6.11 15.10 -5.42
CA ALA A 79 6.69 14.96 -6.77
C ALA A 79 7.28 13.57 -7.05
N ILE A 80 6.51 12.53 -6.73
CA ILE A 80 6.93 11.15 -6.97
C ILE A 80 7.18 10.95 -8.47
N THR A 81 8.30 10.31 -8.83
CA THR A 81 8.63 10.00 -10.22
C THR A 81 8.20 8.58 -10.59
N GLU A 82 8.08 8.32 -11.90
CA GLU A 82 7.80 6.97 -12.38
C GLU A 82 8.90 5.98 -11.97
N GLN A 83 10.16 6.41 -11.95
CA GLN A 83 11.26 5.57 -11.50
C GLN A 83 11.10 5.18 -10.03
N GLN A 84 10.73 6.14 -9.19
CA GLN A 84 10.49 5.89 -7.76
C GLN A 84 9.31 4.95 -7.56
N ARG A 85 8.22 5.15 -8.29
CA ARG A 85 7.06 4.28 -8.24
C ARG A 85 7.42 2.85 -8.62
N ALA A 86 8.10 2.69 -9.75
CA ALA A 86 8.49 1.35 -10.24
C ALA A 86 9.39 0.63 -9.23
N ARG A 87 10.33 1.34 -8.64
CA ARG A 87 11.24 0.75 -7.64
C ARG A 87 10.50 0.35 -6.37
N TRP A 88 9.58 1.19 -5.91
CA TRP A 88 8.76 0.91 -4.73
C TRP A 88 7.93 -0.37 -4.94
N VAL A 89 7.28 -0.47 -6.10
CA VAL A 89 6.48 -1.65 -6.45
C VAL A 89 7.35 -2.92 -6.52
N GLU A 90 8.51 -2.82 -7.16
CA GLU A 90 9.45 -3.94 -7.28
C GLU A 90 9.88 -4.45 -5.91
N LEU A 91 10.28 -3.54 -5.01
CA LEU A 91 10.71 -3.91 -3.66
C LEU A 91 9.57 -4.52 -2.86
N LEU A 92 8.36 -4.02 -3.02
CA LEU A 92 7.20 -4.55 -2.30
C LEU A 92 6.89 -5.97 -2.74
N HIS A 93 6.82 -6.23 -4.05
CA HIS A 93 6.56 -7.57 -4.53
C HIS A 93 7.66 -8.55 -4.12
N GLY A 94 8.91 -8.09 -4.12
CA GLY A 94 10.03 -8.91 -3.66
C GLY A 94 10.00 -9.21 -2.16
N SER A 95 9.22 -8.48 -1.39
CA SER A 95 9.13 -8.68 0.06
C SER A 95 8.03 -9.65 0.48
N LEU A 96 7.11 -10.00 -0.43
CA LEU A 96 5.96 -10.84 -0.08
C LEU A 96 6.38 -12.22 0.44
N ASP A 97 7.32 -12.87 -0.22
CA ASP A 97 7.80 -14.20 0.20
C ASP A 97 8.55 -14.13 1.53
N GLU A 98 9.41 -13.13 1.70
CA GLU A 98 10.15 -12.95 2.95
C GLU A 98 9.21 -12.75 4.14
N ALA A 99 8.11 -12.05 3.91
CA ALA A 99 7.12 -11.79 4.95
C ALA A 99 6.18 -12.98 5.19
N GLY A 100 6.28 -14.03 4.37
CA GLY A 100 5.45 -15.23 4.53
C GLY A 100 4.01 -15.05 4.08
N LEU A 101 3.75 -14.13 3.15
CA LEU A 101 2.40 -13.96 2.62
C LEU A 101 2.06 -15.09 1.64
N PRO A 102 0.74 -15.34 1.40
CA PRO A 102 0.34 -16.42 0.50
C PRO A 102 0.96 -16.30 -0.88
N SER A 103 1.26 -17.44 -1.49
CA SER A 103 1.87 -17.50 -2.81
C SER A 103 0.87 -17.89 -3.91
N ASP A 104 -0.40 -18.09 -3.56
CA ASP A 104 -1.41 -18.47 -4.55
C ASP A 104 -1.61 -17.36 -5.58
N GLU A 105 -1.82 -17.76 -6.82
CA GLU A 105 -1.88 -16.85 -7.96
C GLU A 105 -2.98 -15.80 -7.81
N ARG A 106 -4.15 -16.22 -7.33
CA ARG A 106 -5.28 -15.29 -7.18
C ARG A 106 -4.95 -14.15 -6.21
N PHE A 107 -4.35 -14.48 -5.05
CA PHE A 107 -3.95 -13.46 -4.09
C PHE A 107 -2.89 -12.52 -4.68
N ARG A 108 -1.85 -13.09 -5.28
CA ARG A 108 -0.76 -12.29 -5.85
C ARG A 108 -1.26 -11.36 -6.95
N ARG A 109 -2.16 -11.82 -7.79
CA ARG A 109 -2.78 -10.99 -8.83
C ARG A 109 -3.65 -9.89 -8.23
N THR A 110 -4.45 -10.22 -7.21
CA THR A 110 -5.30 -9.26 -6.50
C THR A 110 -4.47 -8.17 -5.86
N PHE A 111 -3.43 -8.56 -5.14
CA PHE A 111 -2.51 -7.63 -4.47
C PHE A 111 -1.81 -6.73 -5.48
N ALA A 112 -1.27 -7.32 -6.54
CA ALA A 112 -0.56 -6.56 -7.58
C ALA A 112 -1.47 -5.54 -8.27
N SER A 113 -2.72 -5.92 -8.55
CA SER A 113 -3.65 -5.00 -9.22
C SER A 113 -3.98 -3.80 -8.34
N TYR A 114 -4.14 -4.01 -7.03
CA TYR A 114 -4.35 -2.89 -6.11
C TYR A 114 -3.12 -1.98 -6.05
N ILE A 115 -1.93 -2.56 -5.90
CA ILE A 115 -0.70 -1.78 -5.77
C ILE A 115 -0.45 -0.95 -7.04
N GLU A 116 -0.71 -1.51 -8.21
CA GLU A 116 -0.59 -0.78 -9.47
C GLU A 116 -1.54 0.42 -9.51
N TRP A 117 -2.79 0.20 -9.16
CA TRP A 117 -3.81 1.26 -9.16
C TRP A 117 -3.50 2.32 -8.10
N GLY A 118 -3.21 1.88 -6.86
CA GLY A 118 -3.00 2.78 -5.73
C GLY A 118 -1.75 3.64 -5.89
N THR A 119 -0.64 3.05 -6.35
CA THR A 119 0.60 3.80 -6.56
C THR A 119 0.46 4.78 -7.74
N GLY A 120 -0.35 4.44 -8.74
CA GLY A 120 -0.63 5.36 -9.83
C GLY A 120 -1.36 6.60 -9.36
N ILE A 121 -2.34 6.43 -8.47
CA ILE A 121 -3.06 7.55 -7.87
C ILE A 121 -2.13 8.38 -6.97
N ALA A 122 -1.32 7.72 -6.15
CA ALA A 122 -0.37 8.39 -5.28
C ALA A 122 0.60 9.25 -6.07
N LEU A 123 1.12 8.73 -7.17
CA LEU A 123 2.02 9.48 -8.06
C LEU A 123 1.33 10.73 -8.62
N ARG A 124 0.11 10.57 -9.15
CA ARG A 124 -0.64 11.69 -9.71
C ARG A 124 -0.93 12.75 -8.64
N ASN A 125 -1.38 12.32 -7.45
CA ASN A 125 -1.70 13.24 -6.37
C ASN A 125 -0.48 13.97 -5.81
N SER A 126 0.73 13.44 -6.05
CA SER A 126 1.97 14.00 -5.53
C SER A 126 2.58 15.09 -6.41
N GLN A 127 2.07 15.30 -7.63
CA GLN A 127 2.65 16.26 -8.56
C GLN A 127 2.47 17.68 -8.03
N ILE A 128 3.48 18.51 -8.25
CA ILE A 128 3.48 19.90 -7.78
C ILE A 128 2.30 20.64 -8.43
N GLY A 129 1.48 21.28 -7.60
CA GLY A 129 0.34 22.06 -8.08
C GLY A 129 -0.91 21.26 -8.42
N PHE A 130 -0.87 19.93 -8.30
CA PHE A 130 -2.06 19.12 -8.53
C PHE A 130 -2.99 19.19 -7.32
N THR A 131 -4.29 19.39 -7.58
CA THR A 131 -5.30 19.43 -6.53
C THR A 131 -6.07 18.11 -6.55
N PRO A 132 -5.86 17.23 -5.55
CA PRO A 132 -6.57 15.94 -5.51
C PRO A 132 -8.07 16.14 -5.26
N PRO A 133 -8.91 15.16 -5.66
CA PRO A 133 -10.33 15.16 -5.30
C PRO A 133 -10.53 15.21 -3.80
N ARG A 134 -11.49 16.02 -3.34
CA ARG A 134 -11.71 16.22 -1.91
C ARG A 134 -12.55 15.14 -1.26
N GLU A 135 -13.45 14.54 -2.01
CA GLU A 135 -14.37 13.54 -1.48
C GLU A 135 -14.04 12.18 -2.06
N ALA A 136 -13.51 11.33 -1.22
CA ALA A 136 -13.27 9.94 -1.55
C ALA A 136 -13.16 9.16 -0.24
N HIS A 137 -13.42 7.87 -0.34
CA HIS A 137 -13.30 6.95 0.77
C HIS A 137 -12.12 6.03 0.56
N VAL A 138 -11.62 5.43 1.63
CA VAL A 138 -10.65 4.35 1.51
C VAL A 138 -11.26 3.30 0.59
N PRO A 139 -10.58 2.90 -0.49
CA PRO A 139 -11.15 1.93 -1.41
C PRO A 139 -11.34 0.57 -0.73
N ALA A 140 -12.43 -0.10 -1.11
CA ALA A 140 -12.67 -1.49 -0.71
C ALA A 140 -12.30 -2.37 -1.91
N TRP A 141 -11.13 -2.98 -1.89
CA TRP A 141 -10.61 -3.69 -3.06
C TRP A 141 -11.19 -5.10 -3.15
N PRO A 142 -11.75 -5.48 -4.29
CA PRO A 142 -12.32 -6.81 -4.45
C PRO A 142 -11.26 -7.85 -4.83
N TRP A 143 -11.58 -9.12 -4.58
CA TRP A 143 -10.81 -10.21 -5.13
C TRP A 143 -10.79 -10.16 -6.65
N SER A 144 -9.64 -10.43 -7.25
CA SER A 144 -9.56 -10.68 -8.69
C SER A 144 -10.34 -11.96 -9.03
N PRO A 145 -10.87 -12.08 -10.25
CA PRO A 145 -11.55 -13.32 -10.65
C PRO A 145 -10.65 -14.53 -10.48
N ASP A 146 -11.26 -15.66 -10.12
CA ASP A 146 -10.53 -16.93 -10.02
C ASP A 146 -10.00 -17.28 -11.41
N PRO A 147 -8.71 -17.72 -11.53
CA PRO A 147 -8.17 -18.10 -12.84
C PRO A 147 -8.94 -19.22 -13.53
N ALA A 148 -9.69 -20.04 -12.78
CA ALA A 148 -10.48 -21.12 -13.33
C ALA A 148 -11.82 -20.68 -13.93
N GLU A 149 -12.21 -19.43 -13.76
CA GLU A 149 -13.47 -18.88 -14.27
C GLU A 149 -13.35 -18.34 -15.70
#